data_4f3d352208d5644838c94699a947d219
#
_entry.id   4f3d352208d5644838c94699a947d219
#
_cell.length_a   1.000
_cell.length_b   1.000
_cell.length_c   1.000
_cell.angle_alpha   90.00
_cell.angle_beta   90.00
_cell.angle_gamma   90.00
#
_symmetry.space_group_name_H-M   'P 1'
#
loop_
_entity.id
_entity.type
_entity.pdbx_description
1 polymer ?
#
loop_
_entity_poly.entity_id
_entity_poly.type
_entity_poly.pdbx_seq_one_letter_code
_entity_poly.pdbx_strand_id
1 'polypeptide(L)'
;MSPSPGAPGSAVSDPPASAAPAPRLYVVVTFIPRRTDVTVGSLGAVAFARGWYAYVGGAARARRARVERHLAPDKPLRWHADHLFAAFPPRCAWLVDGAPGECELAGGLAGLPGAERRPPRFGAGDCRCAGHLIRLGSRPRRVDVTLAAGEGAAVRAFGRRAPRA
;
A
#
# COMPACT_ATOMS: atom_id res chain seq x y z
N MET A 1 -67.41 -4.83 -28.42
CA MET A 1 -65.99 -5.30 -28.70
C MET A 1 -65.05 -4.25 -28.20
N SER A 2 -64.50 -4.52 -27.05
CA SER A 2 -63.50 -3.64 -26.42
C SER A 2 -62.07 -4.21 -26.64
N PRO A 3 -61.10 -3.39 -27.02
CA PRO A 3 -59.70 -3.88 -27.11
C PRO A 3 -59.04 -3.95 -25.74
N SER A 4 -58.29 -5.02 -25.51
CA SER A 4 -57.46 -5.26 -24.34
C SER A 4 -56.27 -4.27 -24.25
N PRO A 5 -55.83 -3.87 -23.03
CA PRO A 5 -54.66 -3.05 -22.88
C PRO A 5 -53.38 -3.91 -23.00
N GLY A 6 -52.41 -3.35 -23.75
CA GLY A 6 -51.10 -3.94 -23.98
C GLY A 6 -50.27 -4.03 -22.71
N ALA A 7 -49.46 -5.10 -22.63
CA ALA A 7 -48.50 -5.37 -21.56
C ALA A 7 -47.38 -4.30 -21.49
N PRO A 8 -46.89 -3.95 -20.28
CA PRO A 8 -45.77 -3.05 -20.17
C PRO A 8 -44.48 -3.76 -20.60
N GLY A 9 -43.73 -3.10 -21.49
CA GLY A 9 -42.41 -3.55 -21.94
C GLY A 9 -41.41 -3.70 -20.77
N SER A 10 -40.72 -4.83 -20.76
CA SER A 10 -39.61 -5.10 -19.85
C SER A 10 -38.52 -4.07 -20.12
N ALA A 11 -38.28 -3.22 -19.13
CA ALA A 11 -37.09 -2.38 -19.09
C ALA A 11 -35.87 -3.27 -18.99
N VAL A 12 -35.11 -3.37 -20.08
CA VAL A 12 -33.78 -3.96 -20.08
C VAL A 12 -32.91 -2.99 -19.27
N SER A 13 -32.56 -3.37 -18.05
CA SER A 13 -31.61 -2.63 -17.24
C SER A 13 -30.25 -2.71 -17.91
N ASP A 14 -29.68 -1.55 -18.28
CA ASP A 14 -28.32 -1.45 -18.76
C ASP A 14 -27.39 -2.06 -17.72
N PRO A 15 -26.35 -2.83 -18.12
CA PRO A 15 -25.35 -3.33 -17.18
C PRO A 15 -24.65 -2.15 -16.52
N PRO A 16 -24.29 -2.25 -15.21
CA PRO A 16 -23.64 -1.15 -14.50
C PRO A 16 -22.37 -0.76 -15.25
N ALA A 17 -22.19 0.56 -15.42
CA ALA A 17 -21.02 1.15 -16.05
C ALA A 17 -19.75 0.50 -15.50
N SER A 18 -18.84 0.13 -16.40
CA SER A 18 -17.55 -0.52 -16.16
C SER A 18 -16.94 -0.11 -14.83
N ALA A 19 -16.92 -1.04 -13.87
CA ALA A 19 -16.26 -0.83 -12.59
C ALA A 19 -14.80 -0.43 -12.86
N ALA A 20 -14.33 0.65 -12.24
CA ALA A 20 -12.95 1.06 -12.34
C ALA A 20 -12.03 -0.12 -11.98
N PRO A 21 -10.92 -0.33 -12.69
CA PRO A 21 -10.04 -1.47 -12.41
C PRO A 21 -9.60 -1.46 -10.95
N ALA A 22 -9.68 -2.62 -10.30
CA ALA A 22 -9.32 -2.77 -8.90
C ALA A 22 -7.91 -2.22 -8.62
N PRO A 23 -7.70 -1.53 -7.49
CA PRO A 23 -6.42 -0.96 -7.13
C PRO A 23 -5.31 -2.01 -7.13
N ARG A 24 -4.18 -1.68 -7.75
CA ARG A 24 -2.98 -2.53 -7.78
C ARG A 24 -1.99 -2.01 -6.76
N LEU A 25 -2.05 -2.57 -5.56
CA LEU A 25 -1.28 -2.10 -4.41
C LEU A 25 0.00 -2.90 -4.21
N TYR A 26 0.89 -2.36 -3.38
CA TYR A 26 2.09 -3.03 -2.92
C TYR A 26 2.45 -2.57 -1.50
N VAL A 27 3.18 -3.41 -0.80
CA VAL A 27 3.77 -3.11 0.51
C VAL A 27 5.28 -3.33 0.41
N VAL A 28 6.05 -2.33 0.79
CA VAL A 28 7.53 -2.42 0.87
C VAL A 28 7.93 -2.29 2.32
N VAL A 29 8.76 -3.22 2.80
CA VAL A 29 9.15 -3.31 4.21
C VAL A 29 10.63 -3.03 4.37
N THR A 30 10.95 -2.21 5.37
CA THR A 30 12.32 -1.97 5.81
C THR A 30 12.46 -2.13 7.33
N PHE A 31 13.70 -2.23 7.80
CA PHE A 31 14.04 -2.27 9.22
C PHE A 31 15.01 -1.14 9.58
N ILE A 32 14.65 -0.37 10.58
CA ILE A 32 15.46 0.71 11.14
C ILE A 32 16.13 0.20 12.42
N PRO A 33 17.46 0.04 12.44
CA PRO A 33 18.15 -0.65 13.52
C PRO A 33 18.31 0.17 14.82
N ARG A 34 18.25 1.50 14.69
CA ARG A 34 18.33 2.44 15.82
C ARG A 34 17.57 3.72 15.47
N ARG A 35 17.23 4.53 16.47
CA ARG A 35 16.66 5.85 16.21
C ARG A 35 17.59 6.65 15.29
N THR A 36 17.01 7.18 14.20
CA THR A 36 17.77 7.89 13.17
C THR A 36 16.92 9.03 12.62
N ASP A 37 17.52 10.19 12.45
CA ASP A 37 16.90 11.33 11.79
C ASP A 37 17.23 11.27 10.29
N VAL A 38 16.21 11.43 9.45
CA VAL A 38 16.34 11.43 7.98
C VAL A 38 15.61 12.63 7.44
N THR A 39 16.24 13.36 6.54
CA THR A 39 15.57 14.42 5.79
C THR A 39 14.69 13.80 4.70
N VAL A 40 13.37 14.03 4.78
CA VAL A 40 12.37 13.41 3.90
C VAL A 40 11.66 14.49 3.09
N GLY A 41 12.26 14.94 2.01
CA GLY A 41 11.67 15.90 1.07
C GLY A 41 10.94 17.05 1.79
N SER A 42 9.68 17.28 1.46
CA SER A 42 8.85 18.34 2.05
C SER A 42 8.48 18.13 3.52
N LEU A 43 8.68 16.94 4.09
CA LEU A 43 8.45 16.69 5.52
C LEU A 43 9.62 17.18 6.39
N GLY A 44 10.77 17.56 5.78
CA GLY A 44 11.95 17.99 6.51
C GLY A 44 12.61 16.85 7.30
N ALA A 45 13.22 17.18 8.43
CA ALA A 45 13.86 16.22 9.32
C ALA A 45 12.81 15.38 10.05
N VAL A 46 12.87 14.08 9.87
CA VAL A 46 11.96 13.08 10.48
C VAL A 46 12.75 12.14 11.36
N ALA A 47 12.39 12.04 12.63
CA ALA A 47 12.96 11.09 13.56
C ALA A 47 12.25 9.73 13.45
N PHE A 48 12.94 8.73 12.94
CA PHE A 48 12.46 7.36 12.91
C PHE A 48 12.94 6.58 14.12
N ALA A 49 12.04 5.97 14.86
CA ALA A 49 12.38 5.05 15.94
C ALA A 49 12.89 3.71 15.39
N ARG A 50 13.63 2.95 16.22
CA ARG A 50 13.97 1.57 15.89
C ARG A 50 12.70 0.74 15.64
N GLY A 51 12.70 -0.09 14.61
CA GLY A 51 11.58 -1.00 14.33
C GLY A 51 11.41 -1.37 12.87
N TRP A 52 10.39 -2.16 12.62
CA TRP A 52 9.94 -2.52 11.29
C TRP A 52 8.97 -1.47 10.76
N TYR A 53 9.09 -1.16 9.48
CA TYR A 53 8.22 -0.21 8.81
C TYR A 53 7.69 -0.80 7.53
N ALA A 54 6.40 -0.66 7.30
CA ALA A 54 5.72 -1.04 6.07
C ALA A 54 5.20 0.22 5.36
N TYR A 55 5.61 0.41 4.13
CA TYR A 55 5.11 1.47 3.25
C TYR A 55 4.10 0.88 2.27
N VAL A 56 2.91 1.46 2.23
CA VAL A 56 1.85 1.12 1.28
C VAL A 56 1.86 2.09 0.13
N GLY A 57 1.87 1.56 -1.07
CA GLY A 57 1.72 2.34 -2.29
C GLY A 57 0.89 1.63 -3.33
N GLY A 58 0.48 2.37 -4.35
CA GLY A 58 -0.29 1.84 -5.46
C GLY A 58 0.19 2.37 -6.80
N ALA A 59 -0.16 1.65 -7.83
CA ALA A 59 0.03 2.09 -9.20
C ALA A 59 -0.99 1.41 -10.10
N ALA A 60 -1.81 2.18 -10.78
CA ALA A 60 -2.75 1.66 -11.79
C ALA A 60 -2.00 0.96 -12.92
N ARG A 61 -0.85 1.51 -13.30
CA ARG A 61 0.06 0.96 -14.32
C ARG A 61 1.47 0.83 -13.75
N ALA A 62 2.29 -0.04 -14.35
CA ALA A 62 3.70 -0.21 -14.01
C ALA A 62 4.01 -0.46 -12.52
N ARG A 63 3.10 -1.14 -11.78
CA ARG A 63 3.30 -1.47 -10.36
C ARG A 63 4.63 -2.16 -10.10
N ARG A 64 5.00 -3.14 -10.95
CA ARG A 64 6.27 -3.86 -10.81
C ARG A 64 7.47 -2.93 -10.90
N ALA A 65 7.52 -2.08 -11.94
CA ALA A 65 8.59 -1.12 -12.13
C ALA A 65 8.69 -0.12 -10.96
N ARG A 66 7.54 0.26 -10.36
CA ARG A 66 7.53 1.12 -9.17
C ARG A 66 8.13 0.42 -7.95
N VAL A 67 7.80 -0.85 -7.73
CA VAL A 67 8.42 -1.65 -6.65
C VAL A 67 9.90 -1.87 -6.91
N GLU A 68 10.29 -2.23 -8.14
CA GLU A 68 11.69 -2.38 -8.55
C GLU A 68 12.48 -1.10 -8.25
N ARG A 69 11.90 0.06 -8.57
CA ARG A 69 12.50 1.35 -8.25
C ARG A 69 12.68 1.56 -6.74
N HIS A 70 11.71 1.16 -5.91
CA HIS A 70 11.86 1.23 -4.45
C HIS A 70 12.99 0.33 -3.94
N LEU A 71 13.20 -0.82 -4.57
CA LEU A 71 14.24 -1.78 -4.20
C LEU A 71 15.63 -1.41 -4.76
N ALA A 72 15.71 -0.53 -5.75
CA ALA A 72 16.97 -0.11 -6.33
C ALA A 72 17.79 0.72 -5.33
N PRO A 73 19.12 0.45 -5.19
CA PRO A 73 19.98 1.20 -4.30
C PRO A 73 20.17 2.65 -4.78
N ASP A 74 20.34 2.82 -6.07
CA ASP A 74 20.58 4.13 -6.70
C ASP A 74 19.33 4.60 -7.44
N LYS A 75 18.75 5.70 -6.97
CA LYS A 75 17.55 6.31 -7.56
C LYS A 75 17.46 7.79 -7.24
N PRO A 76 16.84 8.60 -8.11
CA PRO A 76 16.51 9.98 -7.79
C PRO A 76 15.50 10.03 -6.62
N LEU A 77 15.75 10.89 -5.64
CA LEU A 77 14.86 11.05 -4.47
C LEU A 77 13.69 11.97 -4.84
N ARG A 78 12.56 11.40 -5.22
CA ARG A 78 11.34 12.13 -5.64
C ARG A 78 10.20 12.01 -4.64
N TRP A 79 10.05 10.83 -4.01
CA TRP A 79 8.97 10.53 -3.08
C TRP A 79 9.50 10.38 -1.66
N HIS A 80 8.65 10.59 -0.66
CA HIS A 80 9.03 10.36 0.74
C HIS A 80 9.67 8.97 0.96
N ALA A 81 9.12 7.94 0.30
CA ALA A 81 9.64 6.58 0.37
C ALA A 81 11.07 6.44 -0.20
N ASP A 82 11.46 7.25 -1.19
CA ASP A 82 12.82 7.21 -1.74
C ASP A 82 13.86 7.62 -0.69
N HIS A 83 13.58 8.68 0.08
CA HIS A 83 14.46 9.13 1.17
C HIS A 83 14.61 8.06 2.25
N LEU A 84 13.49 7.43 2.65
CA LEU A 84 13.51 6.35 3.63
C LEU A 84 14.32 5.15 3.14
N PHE A 85 14.08 4.70 1.89
CA PHE A 85 14.72 3.51 1.36
C PHE A 85 16.17 3.72 0.91
N ALA A 86 16.59 4.96 0.67
CA ALA A 86 17.99 5.31 0.52
C ALA A 86 18.75 5.18 1.85
N ALA A 87 18.13 5.60 2.96
CA ALA A 87 18.73 5.48 4.29
C ALA A 87 18.65 4.05 4.85
N PHE A 88 17.53 3.34 4.57
CA PHE A 88 17.25 2.00 5.07
C PHE A 88 16.74 1.11 3.93
N PRO A 89 17.63 0.35 3.27
CA PRO A 89 17.25 -0.50 2.15
C PRO A 89 16.10 -1.45 2.47
N PRO A 90 15.16 -1.67 1.54
CA PRO A 90 14.05 -2.59 1.73
C PRO A 90 14.51 -4.03 2.00
N ARG A 91 13.78 -4.71 2.87
CA ARG A 91 14.02 -6.12 3.23
C ARG A 91 13.16 -7.09 2.43
N CYS A 92 11.94 -6.67 2.12
CA CYS A 92 11.01 -7.43 1.28
C CYS A 92 9.92 -6.51 0.72
N ALA A 93 9.20 -7.04 -0.27
CA ALA A 93 8.02 -6.38 -0.80
C ALA A 93 6.95 -7.42 -1.15
N TRP A 94 5.68 -7.00 -1.12
CA TRP A 94 4.54 -7.78 -1.55
C TRP A 94 3.68 -6.99 -2.52
N LEU A 95 3.15 -7.69 -3.50
CA LEU A 95 2.09 -7.21 -4.38
C LEU A 95 0.75 -7.60 -3.76
N VAL A 96 -0.18 -6.66 -3.71
CA VAL A 96 -1.51 -6.83 -3.11
C VAL A 96 -2.56 -6.51 -4.17
N ASP A 97 -3.42 -7.47 -4.43
CA ASP A 97 -4.55 -7.34 -5.34
C ASP A 97 -5.85 -7.58 -4.52
N GLY A 98 -6.94 -6.90 -4.87
CA GLY A 98 -8.24 -7.07 -4.23
C GLY A 98 -8.45 -6.25 -2.95
N ALA A 99 -7.46 -5.52 -2.45
CA ALA A 99 -7.67 -4.56 -1.37
C ALA A 99 -8.38 -3.30 -1.91
N PRO A 100 -9.23 -2.64 -1.09
CA PRO A 100 -10.05 -1.51 -1.56
C PRO A 100 -9.22 -0.29 -2.01
N GLY A 101 -8.11 0.01 -1.33
CA GLY A 101 -7.26 1.15 -1.65
C GLY A 101 -6.03 1.26 -0.76
N GLU A 102 -5.16 2.23 -1.05
CA GLU A 102 -3.94 2.48 -0.29
C GLU A 102 -4.25 2.88 1.16
N CYS A 103 -5.24 3.76 1.35
CA CYS A 103 -5.61 4.26 2.67
C CYS A 103 -6.20 3.15 3.56
N GLU A 104 -7.00 2.27 2.98
CA GLU A 104 -7.65 1.13 3.64
C GLU A 104 -6.61 0.08 4.02
N LEU A 105 -5.71 -0.29 3.10
CA LEU A 105 -4.62 -1.21 3.37
C LEU A 105 -3.67 -0.66 4.46
N ALA A 106 -3.33 0.63 4.38
CA ALA A 106 -2.54 1.30 5.42
C ALA A 106 -3.29 1.33 6.77
N GLY A 107 -4.62 1.48 6.75
CA GLY A 107 -5.49 1.38 7.92
C GLY A 107 -5.46 -0.01 8.55
N GLY A 108 -5.60 -1.05 7.73
CA GLY A 108 -5.53 -2.43 8.18
C GLY A 108 -4.18 -2.78 8.83
N LEU A 109 -3.06 -2.35 8.21
CA LEU A 109 -1.73 -2.54 8.81
C LEU A 109 -1.56 -1.76 10.12
N ALA A 110 -2.10 -0.54 10.22
CA ALA A 110 -2.06 0.25 11.45
C ALA A 110 -2.94 -0.33 12.57
N GLY A 111 -3.91 -1.18 12.24
CA GLY A 111 -4.73 -1.93 13.19
C GLY A 111 -4.05 -3.17 13.79
N LEU A 112 -2.88 -3.57 13.29
CA LEU A 112 -2.13 -4.70 13.84
C LEU A 112 -1.60 -4.39 15.25
N PRO A 113 -1.44 -5.38 16.14
CA PRO A 113 -0.91 -5.18 17.47
C PRO A 113 0.45 -4.45 17.47
N GLY A 114 0.53 -3.34 18.23
CA GLY A 114 1.73 -2.52 18.35
C GLY A 114 2.11 -1.73 17.10
N ALA A 115 1.21 -1.65 16.12
CA ALA A 115 1.42 -0.86 14.92
C ALA A 115 0.93 0.58 15.09
N GLU A 116 1.58 1.52 14.42
CA GLU A 116 1.20 2.93 14.39
C GLU A 116 1.60 3.59 13.07
N ARG A 117 0.85 4.60 12.64
CA ARG A 117 1.23 5.43 11.49
C ARG A 117 2.25 6.49 11.92
N ARG A 118 3.50 6.33 11.48
CA ARG A 118 4.61 7.23 11.80
C ARG A 118 5.61 7.33 10.65
N PRO A 119 6.03 8.54 10.24
CA PRO A 119 5.51 9.84 10.69
C PRO A 119 4.14 10.15 10.08
N PRO A 120 3.41 11.13 10.62
CA PRO A 120 2.13 11.56 10.04
C PRO A 120 2.30 12.02 8.59
N ARG A 121 1.29 11.75 7.76
CA ARG A 121 1.21 12.20 6.36
C ARG A 121 2.28 11.64 5.43
N PHE A 122 3.13 10.73 5.87
CA PHE A 122 4.13 10.12 5.02
C PHE A 122 3.47 9.34 3.86
N GLY A 123 3.80 9.69 2.63
CA GLY A 123 3.23 9.08 1.43
C GLY A 123 1.78 9.47 1.11
N ALA A 124 1.17 10.38 1.87
CA ALA A 124 -0.21 10.82 1.70
C ALA A 124 -0.33 12.17 0.96
N GLY A 125 0.45 12.36 -0.10
CA GLY A 125 0.40 13.58 -0.93
C GLY A 125 -0.93 13.76 -1.63
N ASP A 126 -1.51 12.68 -2.11
CA ASP A 126 -2.73 12.67 -2.95
C ASP A 126 -3.99 12.28 -2.18
N CYS A 127 -3.93 12.15 -0.86
CA CYS A 127 -5.08 11.80 -0.01
C CYS A 127 -5.06 12.57 1.31
N ARG A 128 -6.15 12.45 2.09
CA ARG A 128 -6.29 13.09 3.41
C ARG A 128 -6.06 12.13 4.58
N CYS A 129 -5.63 10.90 4.34
CA CYS A 129 -5.40 9.94 5.41
C CYS A 129 -4.17 10.30 6.26
N ALA A 130 -4.01 9.62 7.40
CA ALA A 130 -2.95 9.90 8.35
C ALA A 130 -1.54 9.50 7.86
N GLY A 131 -1.44 8.82 6.72
CA GLY A 131 -0.18 8.43 6.10
C GLY A 131 -0.16 6.95 5.67
N HIS A 132 0.78 6.61 4.82
CA HIS A 132 0.95 5.29 4.23
C HIS A 132 2.20 4.56 4.75
N LEU A 133 2.91 5.10 5.73
CA LEU A 133 4.00 4.44 6.42
C LEU A 133 3.56 4.02 7.81
N ILE A 134 3.70 2.73 8.10
CA ILE A 134 3.28 2.12 9.36
C ILE A 134 4.50 1.53 10.05
N ARG A 135 4.78 1.99 11.27
CA ARG A 135 5.70 1.31 12.18
C ARG A 135 4.99 0.11 12.77
N LEU A 136 5.61 -1.05 12.73
CA LEU A 136 5.02 -2.32 13.17
C LEU A 136 5.63 -2.78 14.48
N GLY A 137 4.85 -3.45 15.31
CA GLY A 137 5.30 -4.02 16.58
C GLY A 137 6.29 -5.18 16.41
N SER A 138 6.25 -5.87 15.27
CA SER A 138 7.12 -7.00 14.96
C SER A 138 7.44 -7.05 13.46
N ARG A 139 8.33 -7.98 13.05
CA ARG A 139 8.60 -8.25 11.64
C ARG A 139 7.33 -8.72 10.94
N PRO A 140 6.85 -8.02 9.91
CA PRO A 140 5.63 -8.40 9.23
C PRO A 140 5.84 -9.68 8.40
N ARG A 141 4.81 -10.51 8.37
CA ARG A 141 4.71 -11.71 7.54
C ARG A 141 3.64 -11.49 6.47
N ARG A 142 3.63 -12.34 5.45
CA ARG A 142 2.60 -12.27 4.40
C ARG A 142 1.17 -12.34 4.96
N VAL A 143 0.95 -13.16 5.99
CA VAL A 143 -0.36 -13.30 6.63
C VAL A 143 -0.84 -11.98 7.24
N ASP A 144 0.06 -11.21 7.84
CA ASP A 144 -0.27 -9.93 8.46
C ASP A 144 -0.75 -8.92 7.39
N VAL A 145 -0.10 -8.92 6.21
CA VAL A 145 -0.53 -8.10 5.06
C VAL A 145 -1.85 -8.60 4.48
N THR A 146 -2.06 -9.93 4.41
CA THR A 146 -3.32 -10.52 3.94
C THR A 146 -4.49 -10.12 4.85
N LEU A 147 -4.30 -10.20 6.16
CA LEU A 147 -5.32 -9.77 7.14
C LEU A 147 -5.63 -8.26 7.00
N ALA A 148 -4.60 -7.45 6.86
CA ALA A 148 -4.74 -6.00 6.68
C ALA A 148 -5.45 -5.62 5.36
N ALA A 149 -5.27 -6.42 4.32
CA ALA A 149 -5.87 -6.19 3.01
C ALA A 149 -7.36 -6.56 2.92
N GLY A 150 -7.85 -7.40 3.86
CA GLY A 150 -9.24 -7.83 3.93
C GLY A 150 -9.54 -9.11 3.14
N GLU A 151 -10.80 -9.55 3.25
CA GLU A 151 -11.28 -10.76 2.57
C GLU A 151 -11.12 -10.67 1.04
N GLY A 152 -10.73 -11.79 0.44
CA GLY A 152 -10.55 -11.90 -1.02
C GLY A 152 -9.26 -11.28 -1.54
N ALA A 153 -8.47 -10.61 -0.71
CA ALA A 153 -7.20 -10.05 -1.16
C ALA A 153 -6.14 -11.13 -1.41
N ALA A 154 -5.43 -10.98 -2.51
CA ALA A 154 -4.29 -11.83 -2.88
C ALA A 154 -2.97 -11.11 -2.61
N VAL A 155 -2.12 -11.70 -1.76
CA VAL A 155 -0.81 -11.17 -1.41
C VAL A 155 0.29 -12.08 -1.91
N ARG A 156 1.17 -11.56 -2.77
CA ARG A 156 2.26 -12.30 -3.41
C ARG A 156 3.60 -11.64 -3.12
N ALA A 157 4.62 -12.42 -2.78
CA ALA A 157 5.97 -11.91 -2.63
C ALA A 157 6.49 -11.32 -3.94
N PHE A 158 7.22 -10.21 -3.83
CA PHE A 158 7.90 -9.56 -4.94
C PHE A 158 9.43 -9.68 -4.77
N GLY A 159 10.10 -10.11 -5.84
CA GLY A 159 11.55 -10.25 -5.85
C GLY A 159 12.06 -11.59 -5.31
N ARG A 160 13.37 -11.79 -5.40
CA ARG A 160 14.07 -12.97 -4.88
C ARG A 160 13.89 -13.03 -3.36
N ARG A 161 13.62 -14.21 -2.83
CA ARG A 161 13.76 -14.50 -1.40
C ARG A 161 15.14 -14.00 -0.97
N ALA A 162 15.16 -13.10 0.04
CA ALA A 162 16.42 -12.84 0.72
C ALA A 162 16.99 -14.16 1.24
N PRO A 163 18.30 -14.40 1.14
CA PRO A 163 18.90 -15.60 1.72
C PRO A 163 18.54 -15.66 3.21
N ARG A 164 18.21 -16.86 3.66
CA ARG A 164 18.01 -17.12 5.10
C ARG A 164 19.34 -16.85 5.78
N ALA A 165 19.37 -15.89 6.68
CA ALA A 165 20.42 -15.76 7.66
C ALA A 165 20.19 -16.79 8.76
#